data_5acb0b86c9537e10ddde60b38450197d
#
_entry.id   5acb0b86c9537e10ddde60b38450197d
#
_cell.length_a   1.000
_cell.length_b   1.000
_cell.length_c   1.000
_cell.angle_alpha   90.00
_cell.angle_beta   90.00
_cell.angle_gamma   90.00
#
_symmetry.space_group_name_H-M   'P 1'
#
loop_
_entity.id
_entity.type
_entity.pdbx_description
1 polymer ?
#
loop_
_entity_poly.entity_id
_entity_poly.type
_entity_poly.pdbx_seq_one_letter_code
_entity_poly.pdbx_strand_id
1 'polypeptide(L)'
;MPDARVAIIDHLILQKVFGPSDEYLRMVRRAFGVSISIDDGHLLIKGELEPVTKASLLFEQLQIYVRQYGELVTEDVQRAISEIQQGNEISYAKPLDVYGARRVRPKTADQARYVEMLRRKDIVICTGPAGTGKTYLAVARAVEALRSEGIRKIVLVRPAVEAGESLGFLPGDLHAKINPYLRPLFDALGEMIDRDMLRRSMEEDRIEVIPLAYMRGRTLNNAYIILDEAQNTTVAQMKMFLTRMGFGSRIAVCGDVTQIDLPSHVRSGLVDALIRLKGIDGIGTVRLGTTDIVRHSLVQQIVNAYEQAGRVVFDHPGEAPDDSGETLTQAISREDAI
;
A
#
# COMPACT_ATOMS: atom_id res chain seq x y z
N MET A 1 31.54 -30.45 1.69
CA MET A 1 30.52 -29.49 1.32
C MET A 1 30.27 -28.63 2.52
N PRO A 2 30.19 -27.30 2.40
CA PRO A 2 29.83 -26.44 3.51
C PRO A 2 28.47 -26.85 4.07
N ASP A 3 28.36 -26.82 5.39
CA ASP A 3 27.12 -27.09 6.12
C ASP A 3 26.90 -25.99 7.16
N ALA A 4 25.63 -25.74 7.49
CA ALA A 4 25.24 -24.84 8.55
C ALA A 4 24.19 -25.52 9.44
N ARG A 5 24.23 -25.21 10.74
CA ARG A 5 23.26 -25.66 11.72
C ARG A 5 22.46 -24.50 12.23
N VAL A 6 21.14 -24.55 12.02
CA VAL A 6 20.20 -23.57 12.55
C VAL A 6 19.47 -24.19 13.72
N ALA A 7 19.55 -23.60 14.89
CA ALA A 7 18.88 -24.10 16.09
C ALA A 7 17.36 -24.07 15.91
N ILE A 8 16.69 -25.16 16.30
CA ILE A 8 15.23 -25.24 16.32
C ILE A 8 14.75 -24.63 17.64
N ILE A 9 14.03 -23.51 17.57
CA ILE A 9 13.52 -22.81 18.76
C ILE A 9 12.44 -23.64 19.47
N ASP A 10 11.51 -24.23 18.68
CA ASP A 10 10.38 -25.01 19.17
C ASP A 10 9.84 -25.91 18.04
N HIS A 11 9.45 -27.13 18.35
CA HIS A 11 8.89 -28.07 17.38
C HIS A 11 7.56 -27.59 16.76
N LEU A 12 6.72 -26.88 17.51
CA LEU A 12 5.46 -26.31 16.99
C LEU A 12 5.75 -25.17 16.01
N ILE A 13 6.76 -24.37 16.31
CA ILE A 13 7.24 -23.32 15.39
C ILE A 13 7.80 -23.97 14.12
N LEU A 14 8.58 -25.04 14.25
CA LEU A 14 9.16 -25.73 13.12
C LEU A 14 8.11 -26.29 12.14
N GLN A 15 7.02 -26.90 12.67
CA GLN A 15 5.93 -27.37 11.82
C GLN A 15 5.31 -26.24 10.99
N LYS A 16 5.14 -25.06 11.58
CA LYS A 16 4.61 -23.88 10.89
C LYS A 16 5.61 -23.32 9.87
N VAL A 17 6.89 -23.35 10.18
CA VAL A 17 7.97 -22.91 9.26
C VAL A 17 8.12 -23.86 8.08
N PHE A 18 7.85 -25.16 8.25
CA PHE A 18 7.84 -26.12 7.15
C PHE A 18 6.59 -26.02 6.28
N GLY A 19 5.49 -25.52 6.86
CA GLY A 19 4.22 -25.37 6.20
C GLY A 19 3.45 -26.66 5.97
N PRO A 20 2.26 -26.58 5.37
CA PRO A 20 1.43 -27.75 5.09
C PRO A 20 2.21 -28.78 4.27
N SER A 21 2.30 -30.02 4.76
CA SER A 21 3.01 -31.10 4.09
C SER A 21 4.43 -30.73 3.63
N ASP A 22 5.17 -29.96 4.42
CA ASP A 22 6.53 -29.48 4.13
C ASP A 22 6.63 -28.61 2.84
N GLU A 23 5.57 -27.92 2.47
CA GLU A 23 5.53 -27.10 1.26
C GLU A 23 6.60 -26.02 1.27
N TYR A 24 6.72 -25.27 2.38
CA TYR A 24 7.69 -24.17 2.50
C TYR A 24 9.14 -24.70 2.52
N LEU A 25 9.36 -25.84 3.16
CA LEU A 25 10.64 -26.52 3.15
C LEU A 25 11.07 -26.88 1.70
N ARG A 26 10.12 -27.39 0.89
CA ARG A 26 10.39 -27.70 -0.53
C ARG A 26 10.66 -26.44 -1.35
N MET A 27 9.96 -25.32 -1.06
CA MET A 27 10.21 -24.04 -1.73
C MET A 27 11.62 -23.54 -1.47
N VAL A 28 12.09 -23.58 -0.22
CA VAL A 28 13.44 -23.16 0.16
C VAL A 28 14.50 -24.06 -0.50
N ARG A 29 14.31 -25.38 -0.47
CA ARG A 29 15.23 -26.33 -1.14
C ARG A 29 15.38 -26.00 -2.63
N ARG A 30 14.26 -25.72 -3.33
CA ARG A 30 14.28 -25.38 -4.76
C ARG A 30 14.92 -24.02 -5.03
N ALA A 31 14.62 -23.02 -4.20
CA ALA A 31 15.07 -21.65 -4.42
C ALA A 31 16.58 -21.48 -4.23
N PHE A 32 17.18 -22.22 -3.27
CA PHE A 32 18.60 -22.11 -2.94
C PHE A 32 19.45 -23.33 -3.38
N GLY A 33 18.82 -24.39 -3.88
CA GLY A 33 19.57 -25.59 -4.30
C GLY A 33 20.25 -26.32 -3.14
N VAL A 34 19.71 -26.26 -1.93
CA VAL A 34 20.29 -26.86 -0.72
C VAL A 34 19.55 -28.13 -0.29
N SER A 35 20.24 -29.02 0.39
CA SER A 35 19.61 -30.12 1.12
C SER A 35 19.40 -29.72 2.58
N ILE A 36 18.25 -30.09 3.13
CA ILE A 36 17.87 -29.72 4.51
C ILE A 36 17.38 -30.98 5.22
N SER A 37 17.92 -31.26 6.38
CA SER A 37 17.52 -32.36 7.28
C SER A 37 17.47 -31.88 8.72
N ILE A 38 16.80 -32.64 9.57
CA ILE A 38 16.81 -32.41 11.03
C ILE A 38 17.84 -33.33 11.65
N ASP A 39 18.72 -32.78 12.46
CA ASP A 39 19.76 -33.50 13.17
C ASP A 39 19.95 -32.90 14.58
N ASP A 40 19.76 -33.71 15.61
CA ASP A 40 19.96 -33.34 17.02
C ASP A 40 19.40 -31.95 17.42
N GLY A 41 18.13 -31.72 17.13
CA GLY A 41 17.46 -30.45 17.47
C GLY A 41 17.85 -29.24 16.61
N HIS A 42 18.55 -29.48 15.50
CA HIS A 42 18.98 -28.45 14.56
C HIS A 42 18.51 -28.77 13.14
N LEU A 43 18.30 -27.73 12.34
CA LEU A 43 18.23 -27.84 10.88
C LEU A 43 19.65 -27.90 10.34
N LEU A 44 19.99 -29.01 9.74
CA LEU A 44 21.26 -29.19 9.03
C LEU A 44 21.06 -28.87 7.56
N ILE A 45 21.70 -27.80 7.10
CA ILE A 45 21.61 -27.29 5.73
C ILE A 45 22.93 -27.54 5.02
N LYS A 46 22.91 -28.24 3.89
CA LYS A 46 24.12 -28.60 3.12
C LYS A 46 23.99 -28.15 1.67
N GLY A 47 25.07 -27.60 1.13
CA GLY A 47 25.11 -27.09 -0.25
C GLY A 47 26.36 -26.26 -0.51
N GLU A 48 26.31 -25.33 -1.43
CA GLU A 48 27.36 -24.34 -1.65
C GLU A 48 27.29 -23.25 -0.56
N LEU A 49 28.41 -22.56 -0.32
CA LEU A 49 28.55 -21.65 0.82
C LEU A 49 27.50 -20.52 0.84
N GLU A 50 27.36 -19.82 -0.27
CA GLU A 50 26.42 -18.70 -0.36
C GLU A 50 24.94 -19.13 -0.23
N PRO A 51 24.44 -20.14 -0.98
CA PRO A 51 23.12 -20.71 -0.77
C PRO A 51 22.83 -21.21 0.64
N VAL A 52 23.81 -21.88 1.28
CA VAL A 52 23.68 -22.36 2.67
C VAL A 52 23.51 -21.18 3.63
N THR A 53 24.32 -20.14 3.49
CA THR A 53 24.24 -18.93 4.34
C THR A 53 22.87 -18.25 4.17
N LYS A 54 22.39 -18.07 2.94
CA LYS A 54 21.09 -17.49 2.62
C LYS A 54 19.92 -18.31 3.17
N ALA A 55 19.96 -19.63 3.03
CA ALA A 55 18.92 -20.51 3.55
C ALA A 55 18.91 -20.55 5.08
N SER A 56 20.08 -20.49 5.73
CA SER A 56 20.18 -20.42 7.19
C SER A 56 19.56 -19.15 7.74
N LEU A 57 19.92 -18.01 7.16
CA LEU A 57 19.33 -16.71 7.53
C LEU A 57 17.81 -16.71 7.36
N LEU A 58 17.31 -17.30 6.24
CA LEU A 58 15.88 -17.43 6.02
C LEU A 58 15.18 -18.21 7.14
N PHE A 59 15.70 -19.38 7.52
CA PHE A 59 15.08 -20.20 8.55
C PHE A 59 15.12 -19.54 9.92
N GLU A 60 16.19 -18.86 10.28
CA GLU A 60 16.25 -18.04 11.50
C GLU A 60 15.15 -16.98 11.52
N GLN A 61 15.03 -16.23 10.45
CA GLN A 61 14.03 -15.17 10.32
C GLN A 61 12.60 -15.73 10.33
N LEU A 62 12.31 -16.83 9.62
CA LEU A 62 11.00 -17.46 9.62
C LEU A 62 10.59 -17.98 11.01
N GLN A 63 11.53 -18.52 11.78
CA GLN A 63 11.24 -18.96 13.17
C GLN A 63 10.89 -17.76 14.07
N ILE A 64 11.65 -16.65 13.96
CA ILE A 64 11.37 -15.41 14.69
C ILE A 64 9.98 -14.88 14.31
N TYR A 65 9.66 -14.88 13.02
CA TYR A 65 8.37 -14.44 12.52
C TYR A 65 7.21 -15.27 13.08
N VAL A 66 7.29 -16.60 13.01
CA VAL A 66 6.25 -17.51 13.55
C VAL A 66 6.09 -17.32 15.05
N ARG A 67 7.20 -17.16 15.79
CA ARG A 67 7.16 -16.90 17.23
C ARG A 67 6.44 -15.59 17.55
N GLN A 68 6.64 -14.56 16.74
CA GLN A 68 6.07 -13.24 16.97
C GLN A 68 4.62 -13.12 16.49
N TYR A 69 4.29 -13.74 15.36
CA TYR A 69 3.01 -13.52 14.65
C TYR A 69 2.13 -14.79 14.53
N GLY A 70 2.65 -15.94 14.90
CA GLY A 70 1.92 -17.18 15.05
C GLY A 70 1.76 -18.05 13.81
N GLU A 71 1.70 -17.48 12.61
CA GLU A 71 1.44 -18.21 11.35
C GLU A 71 2.23 -17.63 10.17
N LEU A 72 2.57 -18.52 9.21
CA LEU A 72 3.11 -18.19 7.91
C LEU A 72 2.10 -18.52 6.82
N VAL A 73 2.09 -17.72 5.76
CA VAL A 73 1.40 -18.06 4.51
C VAL A 73 2.41 -18.18 3.37
N THR A 74 2.02 -18.86 2.29
CA THR A 74 2.89 -19.13 1.13
C THR A 74 3.53 -17.85 0.56
N GLU A 75 2.76 -16.76 0.50
CA GLU A 75 3.22 -15.46 0.01
C GLU A 75 4.33 -14.84 0.89
N ASP A 76 4.30 -15.07 2.21
CA ASP A 76 5.36 -14.59 3.11
C ASP A 76 6.68 -15.31 2.85
N VAL A 77 6.61 -16.62 2.63
CA VAL A 77 7.80 -17.44 2.34
C VAL A 77 8.38 -17.09 0.98
N GLN A 78 7.54 -16.92 -0.05
CA GLN A 78 7.98 -16.50 -1.39
C GLN A 78 8.68 -15.16 -1.35
N ARG A 79 8.09 -14.18 -0.64
CA ARG A 79 8.69 -12.86 -0.47
C ARG A 79 10.03 -12.95 0.28
N ALA A 80 10.07 -13.67 1.40
CA ALA A 80 11.28 -13.84 2.19
C ALA A 80 12.43 -14.47 1.37
N ILE A 81 12.11 -15.46 0.53
CA ILE A 81 13.07 -16.05 -0.41
C ILE A 81 13.59 -14.99 -1.38
N SER A 82 12.67 -14.20 -1.99
CA SER A 82 13.05 -13.18 -2.97
C SER A 82 13.94 -12.09 -2.35
N GLU A 83 13.59 -11.59 -1.16
CA GLU A 83 14.37 -10.55 -0.46
C GLU A 83 15.79 -11.05 -0.14
N ILE A 84 15.93 -12.27 0.40
CA ILE A 84 17.24 -12.84 0.70
C ILE A 84 18.05 -13.10 -0.58
N GLN A 85 17.42 -13.55 -1.67
CA GLN A 85 18.12 -13.72 -2.94
C GLN A 85 18.70 -12.40 -3.47
N GLN A 86 17.97 -11.30 -3.26
CA GLN A 86 18.39 -9.94 -3.64
C GLN A 86 19.39 -9.31 -2.67
N GLY A 87 19.67 -9.95 -1.53
CA GLY A 87 20.57 -9.43 -0.50
C GLY A 87 19.91 -8.38 0.42
N ASN A 88 18.59 -8.31 0.42
CA ASN A 88 17.81 -7.39 1.27
C ASN A 88 17.53 -8.02 2.63
N GLU A 89 17.35 -7.17 3.66
CA GLU A 89 16.83 -7.61 4.96
C GLU A 89 15.33 -7.93 4.86
N ILE A 90 14.93 -9.03 5.49
CA ILE A 90 13.50 -9.38 5.56
C ILE A 90 12.83 -8.50 6.60
N SER A 91 11.99 -7.58 6.17
CA SER A 91 11.16 -6.80 7.07
C SER A 91 9.82 -7.51 7.30
N TYR A 92 9.63 -8.02 8.51
CA TYR A 92 8.37 -8.61 8.94
C TYR A 92 7.54 -7.59 9.70
N ALA A 93 6.48 -7.08 9.08
CA ALA A 93 5.48 -6.31 9.80
C ALA A 93 4.34 -7.22 10.27
N LYS A 94 3.85 -6.95 11.48
CA LYS A 94 2.64 -7.61 11.97
C LYS A 94 1.49 -7.41 10.97
N PRO A 95 0.84 -8.48 10.52
CA PRO A 95 -0.35 -8.37 9.69
C PRO A 95 -1.41 -7.49 10.32
N LEU A 96 -2.22 -6.85 9.51
CA LEU A 96 -3.40 -6.10 9.94
C LEU A 96 -4.60 -7.06 9.99
N ASP A 97 -5.23 -7.15 11.15
CA ASP A 97 -6.38 -8.02 11.37
C ASP A 97 -7.67 -7.32 10.94
N VAL A 98 -8.15 -7.64 9.75
CA VAL A 98 -9.41 -7.14 9.18
C VAL A 98 -10.55 -8.17 9.34
N TYR A 99 -11.79 -7.82 9.01
CA TYR A 99 -12.95 -8.72 9.14
C TYR A 99 -13.02 -9.81 8.05
N GLY A 100 -12.30 -9.65 6.93
CA GLY A 100 -12.27 -10.63 5.85
C GLY A 100 -11.42 -11.87 6.19
N ALA A 101 -11.54 -12.91 5.37
CA ALA A 101 -10.75 -14.14 5.49
C ALA A 101 -9.24 -13.92 5.23
N ARG A 102 -8.87 -12.80 4.63
CA ARG A 102 -7.49 -12.45 4.29
C ARG A 102 -6.95 -11.41 5.26
N ARG A 103 -5.82 -11.68 5.89
CA ARG A 103 -5.05 -10.68 6.63
C ARG A 103 -4.36 -9.74 5.64
N VAL A 104 -4.48 -8.44 5.85
CA VAL A 104 -3.74 -7.45 5.07
C VAL A 104 -2.30 -7.38 5.57
N ARG A 105 -1.34 -7.49 4.67
CA ARG A 105 0.08 -7.50 4.99
C ARG A 105 0.83 -6.42 4.21
N PRO A 106 1.72 -5.65 4.86
CA PRO A 106 2.70 -4.83 4.15
C PRO A 106 3.59 -5.72 3.26
N LYS A 107 3.84 -5.30 2.04
CA LYS A 107 4.64 -6.05 1.06
C LYS A 107 6.08 -5.58 0.97
N THR A 108 6.39 -4.39 1.50
CA THR A 108 7.72 -3.79 1.50
C THR A 108 8.10 -3.29 2.89
N ALA A 109 9.39 -3.03 3.10
CA ALA A 109 9.91 -2.49 4.36
C ALA A 109 9.31 -1.11 4.69
N ASP A 110 9.16 -0.23 3.69
CA ASP A 110 8.57 1.09 3.90
C ASP A 110 7.07 1.02 4.17
N GLN A 111 6.33 0.10 3.53
CA GLN A 111 4.94 -0.19 3.89
C GLN A 111 4.83 -0.72 5.33
N ALA A 112 5.76 -1.58 5.77
CA ALA A 112 5.82 -2.08 7.13
C ALA A 112 6.05 -0.94 8.13
N ARG A 113 6.99 -0.04 7.84
CA ARG A 113 7.27 1.17 8.64
C ARG A 113 6.05 2.10 8.70
N TYR A 114 5.33 2.23 7.60
CA TYR A 114 4.09 3.01 7.53
C TYR A 114 3.02 2.43 8.47
N VAL A 115 2.75 1.14 8.40
CA VAL A 115 1.77 0.47 9.28
C VAL A 115 2.17 0.60 10.75
N GLU A 116 3.44 0.45 11.08
CA GLU A 116 3.92 0.61 12.45
C GLU A 116 3.74 2.05 12.94
N MET A 117 3.97 3.03 12.08
CA MET A 117 3.73 4.43 12.41
C MET A 117 2.24 4.73 12.62
N LEU A 118 1.34 4.15 11.80
CA LEU A 118 -0.10 4.24 11.99
C LEU A 118 -0.59 3.60 13.31
N ARG A 119 0.18 2.67 13.89
CA ARG A 119 -0.12 2.09 15.20
C ARG A 119 0.32 2.99 16.37
N ARG A 120 1.42 3.73 16.20
CA ARG A 120 2.07 4.47 17.30
C ARG A 120 1.71 5.94 17.37
N LYS A 121 1.42 6.57 16.24
CA LYS A 121 1.22 8.02 16.15
C LYS A 121 -0.26 8.37 16.03
N ASP A 122 -0.63 9.55 16.52
CA ASP A 122 -2.00 10.03 16.46
C ASP A 122 -2.35 10.55 15.05
N ILE A 123 -1.38 11.20 14.40
CA ILE A 123 -1.51 11.67 13.01
C ILE A 123 -0.36 11.11 12.19
N VAL A 124 -0.66 10.49 11.05
CA VAL A 124 0.36 10.03 10.10
C VAL A 124 0.10 10.60 8.73
N ILE A 125 1.11 11.26 8.16
CA ILE A 125 1.09 11.76 6.79
C ILE A 125 1.92 10.82 5.93
N CYS A 126 1.28 10.15 4.98
CA CYS A 126 1.93 9.25 4.03
C CYS A 126 1.91 9.82 2.63
N THR A 127 3.08 9.96 2.02
CA THR A 127 3.22 10.44 0.63
C THR A 127 3.86 9.36 -0.25
N GLY A 128 3.57 9.41 -1.54
CA GLY A 128 4.20 8.51 -2.52
C GLY A 128 3.35 8.33 -3.77
N PRO A 129 3.89 7.66 -4.81
CA PRO A 129 3.20 7.44 -6.07
C PRO A 129 1.91 6.62 -5.93
N ALA A 130 1.06 6.68 -6.95
CA ALA A 130 -0.11 5.83 -7.05
C ALA A 130 0.28 4.34 -7.04
N GLY A 131 -0.52 3.48 -6.40
CA GLY A 131 -0.28 2.03 -6.32
C GLY A 131 0.70 1.59 -5.23
N THR A 132 1.23 2.49 -4.40
CA THR A 132 2.12 2.13 -3.25
C THR A 132 1.36 1.68 -2.00
N GLY A 133 0.02 1.62 -2.04
CA GLY A 133 -0.79 1.09 -0.94
C GLY A 133 -1.09 2.07 0.20
N LYS A 134 -0.82 3.38 0.04
CA LYS A 134 -1.05 4.41 1.08
C LYS A 134 -2.44 4.32 1.70
N THR A 135 -3.45 4.51 0.90
CA THR A 135 -4.85 4.52 1.33
C THR A 135 -5.33 3.14 1.75
N TYR A 136 -4.93 2.11 1.01
CA TYR A 136 -5.27 0.71 1.31
C TYR A 136 -4.79 0.28 2.71
N LEU A 137 -3.53 0.55 3.06
CA LEU A 137 -2.97 0.22 4.37
C LEU A 137 -3.56 1.08 5.50
N ALA A 138 -3.87 2.35 5.23
CA ALA A 138 -4.57 3.22 6.18
C ALA A 138 -5.98 2.70 6.50
N VAL A 139 -6.74 2.27 5.47
CA VAL A 139 -8.07 1.67 5.63
C VAL A 139 -7.98 0.36 6.39
N ALA A 140 -7.04 -0.52 6.05
CA ALA A 140 -6.81 -1.77 6.77
C ALA A 140 -6.50 -1.54 8.25
N ARG A 141 -5.68 -0.53 8.55
CA ARG A 141 -5.36 -0.16 9.94
C ARG A 141 -6.57 0.42 10.68
N ALA A 142 -7.41 1.21 10.01
CA ALA A 142 -8.64 1.72 10.59
C ALA A 142 -9.63 0.59 10.91
N VAL A 143 -9.76 -0.39 10.02
CA VAL A 143 -10.60 -1.58 10.23
C VAL A 143 -10.07 -2.42 11.40
N GLU A 144 -8.75 -2.64 11.51
CA GLU A 144 -8.13 -3.30 12.66
C GLU A 144 -8.45 -2.56 13.97
N ALA A 145 -8.35 -1.23 13.97
CA ALA A 145 -8.62 -0.39 15.14
C ALA A 145 -10.12 -0.40 15.54
N LEU A 146 -11.02 -0.38 14.57
CA LEU A 146 -12.46 -0.51 14.80
C LEU A 146 -12.82 -1.85 15.46
N ARG A 147 -12.08 -2.91 15.12
CA ARG A 147 -12.28 -4.25 15.66
C ARG A 147 -11.73 -4.42 17.08
N SER A 148 -10.58 -3.84 17.42
CA SER A 148 -9.80 -4.24 18.59
C SER A 148 -9.31 -3.11 19.52
N GLU A 149 -9.40 -1.82 19.13
CA GLU A 149 -8.71 -0.74 19.85
C GLU A 149 -9.62 0.37 20.39
N GLY A 150 -10.91 0.13 20.52
CA GLY A 150 -11.84 1.13 21.10
C GLY A 150 -12.20 2.27 20.14
N ILE A 151 -11.76 2.24 18.89
CA ILE A 151 -12.26 3.09 17.82
C ILE A 151 -13.72 2.70 17.55
N ARG A 152 -14.59 3.68 17.50
CA ARG A 152 -16.04 3.48 17.31
C ARG A 152 -16.50 3.79 15.90
N LYS A 153 -15.71 4.59 15.17
CA LYS A 153 -16.08 5.11 13.86
C LYS A 153 -14.88 5.21 12.93
N ILE A 154 -15.08 4.86 11.66
CA ILE A 154 -14.16 5.16 10.57
C ILE A 154 -14.77 6.24 9.70
N VAL A 155 -14.02 7.30 9.39
CA VAL A 155 -14.46 8.37 8.49
C VAL A 155 -13.45 8.49 7.36
N LEU A 156 -13.85 8.09 6.15
CA LEU A 156 -13.07 8.22 4.94
C LEU A 156 -13.44 9.50 4.22
N VAL A 157 -12.45 10.31 3.95
CA VAL A 157 -12.64 11.66 3.41
C VAL A 157 -11.81 11.83 2.15
N ARG A 158 -12.41 12.44 1.13
CA ARG A 158 -11.70 12.83 -0.10
C ARG A 158 -12.08 14.25 -0.50
N PRO A 159 -11.12 15.09 -0.96
CA PRO A 159 -11.46 16.36 -1.57
C PRO A 159 -12.30 16.09 -2.83
N ALA A 160 -13.41 16.76 -2.97
CA ALA A 160 -14.10 16.82 -4.25
C ALA A 160 -13.32 17.83 -5.10
N VAL A 161 -12.42 17.35 -5.95
CA VAL A 161 -11.67 18.20 -6.88
C VAL A 161 -12.46 18.24 -8.17
N GLU A 162 -12.87 19.41 -8.57
CA GLU A 162 -13.26 19.68 -9.94
C GLU A 162 -11.96 19.78 -10.77
N ALA A 163 -11.49 18.66 -11.30
CA ALA A 163 -10.40 18.66 -12.28
C ALA A 163 -10.94 19.25 -13.60
N GLY A 164 -11.09 20.59 -13.66
CA GLY A 164 -11.54 21.30 -14.86
C GLY A 164 -13.01 21.09 -15.25
N GLU A 165 -13.70 20.12 -14.66
CA GLU A 165 -15.13 19.87 -14.86
C GLU A 165 -15.88 20.30 -13.60
N SER A 166 -16.71 21.35 -13.73
CA SER A 166 -17.59 21.72 -12.63
C SER A 166 -18.57 20.58 -12.31
N LEU A 167 -18.76 20.24 -11.02
CA LEU A 167 -19.76 19.26 -10.56
C LEU A 167 -21.16 19.47 -11.19
N GLY A 168 -21.37 20.59 -11.85
CA GLY A 168 -22.57 20.91 -12.61
C GLY A 168 -22.84 20.07 -13.84
N PHE A 169 -21.84 19.41 -14.44
CA PHE A 169 -21.99 18.63 -15.67
C PHE A 169 -22.50 17.20 -15.47
N LEU A 170 -22.41 16.63 -14.27
CA LEU A 170 -22.94 15.30 -14.01
C LEU A 170 -24.45 15.36 -13.69
N PRO A 171 -25.31 14.52 -14.32
CA PRO A 171 -26.71 14.44 -13.99
C PRO A 171 -26.91 13.79 -12.61
N GLY A 172 -27.91 14.25 -11.85
CA GLY A 172 -28.25 13.70 -10.55
C GLY A 172 -28.09 14.67 -9.39
N ASP A 173 -28.46 14.21 -8.19
CA ASP A 173 -28.23 14.94 -6.94
C ASP A 173 -26.73 14.99 -6.56
N LEU A 174 -26.40 15.77 -5.56
CA LEU A 174 -25.02 15.97 -5.12
C LEU A 174 -24.35 14.65 -4.73
N HIS A 175 -25.09 13.72 -4.12
CA HIS A 175 -24.59 12.41 -3.72
C HIS A 175 -24.25 11.54 -4.95
N ALA A 176 -25.10 11.53 -5.96
CA ALA A 176 -24.84 10.79 -7.21
C ALA A 176 -23.60 11.32 -7.94
N LYS A 177 -23.36 12.62 -7.91
CA LYS A 177 -22.21 13.28 -8.53
C LYS A 177 -20.88 13.00 -7.82
N ILE A 178 -20.89 12.84 -6.50
CA ILE A 178 -19.69 12.63 -5.68
C ILE A 178 -19.31 11.15 -5.60
N ASN A 179 -20.29 10.25 -5.75
CA ASN A 179 -20.11 8.81 -5.57
C ASN A 179 -18.98 8.20 -6.43
N PRO A 180 -18.76 8.57 -7.72
CA PRO A 180 -17.64 8.06 -8.50
C PRO A 180 -16.26 8.34 -7.88
N TYR A 181 -16.07 9.50 -7.28
CA TYR A 181 -14.81 9.89 -6.63
C TYR A 181 -14.55 9.14 -5.32
N LEU A 182 -15.61 8.66 -4.66
CA LEU A 182 -15.51 7.91 -3.40
C LEU A 182 -15.40 6.40 -3.64
N ARG A 183 -15.68 5.91 -4.85
CA ARG A 183 -15.70 4.48 -5.18
C ARG A 183 -14.40 3.73 -4.81
N PRO A 184 -13.20 4.25 -5.05
CA PRO A 184 -11.96 3.56 -4.63
C PRO A 184 -11.89 3.29 -3.13
N LEU A 185 -12.49 4.14 -2.31
CA LEU A 185 -12.55 3.94 -0.86
C LEU A 185 -13.52 2.83 -0.48
N PHE A 186 -14.67 2.73 -1.18
CA PHE A 186 -15.61 1.62 -1.01
C PHE A 186 -15.02 0.30 -1.46
N ASP A 187 -14.27 0.29 -2.55
CA ASP A 187 -13.59 -0.91 -3.06
C ASP A 187 -12.56 -1.41 -2.03
N ALA A 188 -11.76 -0.52 -1.45
CA ALA A 188 -10.80 -0.86 -0.39
C ALA A 188 -11.50 -1.44 0.86
N LEU A 189 -12.62 -0.84 1.29
CA LEU A 189 -13.42 -1.37 2.41
C LEU A 189 -13.99 -2.75 2.08
N GLY A 190 -14.49 -2.95 0.87
CA GLY A 190 -15.11 -4.20 0.41
C GLY A 190 -14.14 -5.38 0.34
N GLU A 191 -12.83 -5.12 0.21
CA GLU A 191 -11.81 -6.17 0.32
C GLU A 191 -11.52 -6.60 1.77
N MET A 192 -11.87 -5.75 2.75
CA MET A 192 -11.50 -5.91 4.16
C MET A 192 -12.67 -6.27 5.06
N ILE A 193 -13.88 -5.94 4.64
CA ILE A 193 -15.11 -6.12 5.40
C ILE A 193 -16.12 -6.84 4.51
N ASP A 194 -16.80 -7.83 5.06
CA ASP A 194 -17.89 -8.51 4.37
C ASP A 194 -18.98 -7.52 3.94
N ARG A 195 -19.59 -7.75 2.77
CA ARG A 195 -20.54 -6.81 2.15
C ARG A 195 -21.73 -6.46 3.03
N ASP A 196 -22.30 -7.48 3.70
CA ASP A 196 -23.46 -7.24 4.57
C ASP A 196 -23.06 -6.51 5.85
N MET A 197 -21.88 -6.81 6.38
CA MET A 197 -21.32 -6.12 7.54
C MET A 197 -20.96 -4.67 7.21
N LEU A 198 -20.38 -4.40 6.03
CA LEU A 198 -20.07 -3.05 5.57
C LEU A 198 -21.35 -2.22 5.47
N ARG A 199 -22.41 -2.77 4.84
CA ARG A 199 -23.70 -2.10 4.71
C ARG A 199 -24.28 -1.73 6.09
N ARG A 200 -24.35 -2.69 7.03
CA ARG A 200 -24.83 -2.44 8.40
C ARG A 200 -24.00 -1.37 9.12
N SER A 201 -22.66 -1.45 8.98
CA SER A 201 -21.77 -0.47 9.62
C SER A 201 -21.96 0.95 9.06
N MET A 202 -22.37 1.08 7.81
CA MET A 202 -22.73 2.38 7.22
C MET A 202 -24.10 2.86 7.67
N GLU A 203 -25.09 1.97 7.74
CA GLU A 203 -26.44 2.27 8.28
C GLU A 203 -26.39 2.70 9.77
N GLU A 204 -25.45 2.17 10.54
CA GLU A 204 -25.20 2.49 11.95
C GLU A 204 -24.24 3.69 12.14
N ASP A 205 -23.87 4.39 11.08
CA ASP A 205 -22.89 5.49 11.09
C ASP A 205 -21.51 5.12 11.69
N ARG A 206 -21.17 3.84 11.71
CA ARG A 206 -19.85 3.36 12.14
C ARG A 206 -18.79 3.51 11.06
N ILE A 207 -19.19 3.54 9.81
CA ILE A 207 -18.33 3.80 8.65
C ILE A 207 -19.01 4.87 7.81
N GLU A 208 -18.33 5.99 7.63
CA GLU A 208 -18.75 7.07 6.75
C GLU A 208 -17.73 7.27 5.63
N VAL A 209 -18.23 7.50 4.42
CA VAL A 209 -17.41 7.90 3.26
C VAL A 209 -17.99 9.20 2.72
N ILE A 210 -17.27 10.30 2.92
CA ILE A 210 -17.81 11.65 2.71
C ILE A 210 -16.79 12.59 2.03
N PRO A 211 -17.27 13.58 1.27
CA PRO A 211 -16.41 14.64 0.77
C PRO A 211 -15.89 15.54 1.90
N LEU A 212 -14.71 16.12 1.70
CA LEU A 212 -14.02 16.96 2.68
C LEU A 212 -14.89 18.14 3.17
N ALA A 213 -15.74 18.69 2.32
CA ALA A 213 -16.63 19.81 2.69
C ALA A 213 -17.56 19.48 3.85
N TYR A 214 -17.96 18.20 4.00
CA TYR A 214 -18.88 17.76 5.07
C TYR A 214 -18.19 17.55 6.42
N MET A 215 -16.88 17.75 6.48
CA MET A 215 -16.13 17.74 7.73
C MET A 215 -16.24 19.03 8.53
N ARG A 216 -16.70 20.11 7.90
CA ARG A 216 -16.75 21.43 8.54
C ARG A 216 -17.70 21.44 9.75
N GLY A 217 -17.24 21.99 10.88
CA GLY A 217 -18.01 22.10 12.11
C GLY A 217 -18.13 20.83 12.94
N ARG A 218 -17.58 19.72 12.48
CA ARG A 218 -17.58 18.44 13.22
C ARG A 218 -16.40 18.36 14.19
N THR A 219 -16.57 17.60 15.27
CA THR A 219 -15.50 17.09 16.13
C THR A 219 -15.70 15.58 16.26
N LEU A 220 -14.72 14.80 15.90
CA LEU A 220 -14.80 13.34 15.85
C LEU A 220 -14.01 12.75 17.01
N ASN A 221 -14.71 12.10 17.95
CA ASN A 221 -14.10 11.40 19.06
C ASN A 221 -14.09 9.89 18.82
N ASN A 222 -13.06 9.21 19.31
CA ASN A 222 -12.87 7.75 19.15
C ASN A 222 -13.04 7.30 17.70
N ALA A 223 -12.52 8.10 16.76
CA ALA A 223 -12.67 7.90 15.33
C ALA A 223 -11.31 7.68 14.66
N TYR A 224 -11.29 6.83 13.65
CA TYR A 224 -10.17 6.74 12.70
C TYR A 224 -10.54 7.51 11.44
N ILE A 225 -9.83 8.59 11.17
CA ILE A 225 -10.17 9.55 10.10
C ILE A 225 -9.10 9.44 9.02
N ILE A 226 -9.50 9.21 7.78
CA ILE A 226 -8.57 9.07 6.66
C ILE A 226 -8.89 10.14 5.63
N LEU A 227 -7.88 10.92 5.26
CA LEU A 227 -7.96 11.84 4.12
C LEU A 227 -7.17 11.26 2.96
N ASP A 228 -7.86 10.90 1.90
CA ASP A 228 -7.29 10.44 0.65
C ASP A 228 -7.15 11.58 -0.36
N GLU A 229 -6.20 11.48 -1.31
CA GLU A 229 -5.87 12.51 -2.30
C GLU A 229 -5.61 13.90 -1.67
N ALA A 230 -4.93 13.89 -0.54
CA ALA A 230 -4.73 15.07 0.30
C ALA A 230 -3.93 16.19 -0.39
N GLN A 231 -3.15 15.89 -1.44
CA GLN A 231 -2.44 16.90 -2.24
C GLN A 231 -3.38 17.89 -2.90
N ASN A 232 -4.64 17.49 -3.12
CA ASN A 232 -5.67 18.30 -3.75
C ASN A 232 -6.50 19.11 -2.73
N THR A 233 -6.00 19.29 -1.50
CA THR A 233 -6.54 20.22 -0.51
C THR A 233 -5.80 21.55 -0.55
N THR A 234 -6.51 22.64 -0.29
CA THR A 234 -5.88 23.92 0.04
C THR A 234 -5.33 23.90 1.46
N VAL A 235 -4.44 24.85 1.82
CA VAL A 235 -3.92 25.01 3.19
C VAL A 235 -5.03 25.19 4.21
N ALA A 236 -6.06 25.96 3.87
CA ALA A 236 -7.23 26.20 4.74
C ALA A 236 -8.05 24.90 4.96
N GLN A 237 -8.26 24.12 3.90
CA GLN A 237 -8.95 22.83 3.98
C GLN A 237 -8.18 21.80 4.80
N MET A 238 -6.86 21.70 4.61
CA MET A 238 -6.02 20.81 5.42
C MET A 238 -6.06 21.19 6.90
N LYS A 239 -5.91 22.47 7.24
CA LYS A 239 -6.03 22.94 8.61
C LYS A 239 -7.42 22.64 9.17
N MET A 240 -8.48 22.91 8.42
CA MET A 240 -9.86 22.60 8.81
C MET A 240 -10.02 21.11 9.10
N PHE A 241 -9.50 20.23 8.26
CA PHE A 241 -9.57 18.77 8.41
C PHE A 241 -8.83 18.29 9.67
N LEU A 242 -7.56 18.65 9.83
CA LEU A 242 -6.74 18.21 10.97
C LEU A 242 -7.34 18.65 12.31
N THR A 243 -7.99 19.80 12.35
CA THR A 243 -8.66 20.29 13.57
C THR A 243 -10.00 19.61 13.86
N ARG A 244 -10.43 18.62 13.10
CA ARG A 244 -11.62 17.78 13.41
C ARG A 244 -11.30 16.66 14.39
N MET A 245 -10.04 16.44 14.69
CA MET A 245 -9.58 15.42 15.62
C MET A 245 -10.10 15.67 17.02
N GLY A 246 -10.86 14.75 17.56
CA GLY A 246 -11.33 14.74 18.93
C GLY A 246 -10.56 13.73 19.79
N PHE A 247 -11.02 13.58 21.04
CA PHE A 247 -10.38 12.65 21.98
C PHE A 247 -10.43 11.21 21.50
N GLY A 248 -9.32 10.47 21.67
CA GLY A 248 -9.19 9.06 21.32
C GLY A 248 -9.22 8.79 19.81
N SER A 249 -9.09 9.84 18.97
CA SER A 249 -9.11 9.70 17.52
C SER A 249 -7.72 9.63 16.93
N ARG A 250 -7.63 9.06 15.72
CA ARG A 250 -6.40 8.99 14.91
C ARG A 250 -6.67 9.49 13.50
N ILE A 251 -5.66 10.09 12.88
CA ILE A 251 -5.74 10.61 11.52
C ILE A 251 -4.66 9.98 10.65
N ALA A 252 -5.05 9.50 9.47
CA ALA A 252 -4.14 9.18 8.37
C ALA A 252 -4.39 10.14 7.21
N VAL A 253 -3.33 10.76 6.70
CA VAL A 253 -3.35 11.63 5.53
C VAL A 253 -2.56 10.96 4.42
N CYS A 254 -3.22 10.66 3.30
CA CYS A 254 -2.63 9.98 2.15
C CYS A 254 -2.63 10.90 0.93
N GLY A 255 -1.51 10.98 0.22
CA GLY A 255 -1.46 11.79 -1.00
C GLY A 255 -0.20 11.59 -1.82
N ASP A 256 -0.22 12.14 -3.02
CA ASP A 256 0.89 12.14 -3.97
C ASP A 256 1.27 13.59 -4.33
N VAL A 257 2.42 14.04 -3.84
CA VAL A 257 2.89 15.41 -4.09
C VAL A 257 3.25 15.69 -5.56
N THR A 258 3.26 14.67 -6.41
CA THR A 258 3.52 14.79 -7.86
C THR A 258 2.23 14.94 -8.66
N GLN A 259 1.07 14.63 -8.08
CA GLN A 259 -0.24 14.65 -8.73
C GLN A 259 -1.15 15.72 -8.11
N ILE A 260 -0.71 16.98 -8.20
CA ILE A 260 -1.45 18.13 -7.67
C ILE A 260 -2.32 18.71 -8.79
N ASP A 261 -3.64 18.56 -8.68
CA ASP A 261 -4.63 19.06 -9.64
C ASP A 261 -5.16 20.47 -9.28
N LEU A 262 -4.60 21.10 -8.24
CA LEU A 262 -4.95 22.46 -7.85
C LEU A 262 -4.43 23.48 -8.87
N PRO A 263 -5.12 24.62 -9.06
CA PRO A 263 -4.59 25.73 -9.86
C PRO A 263 -3.18 26.14 -9.40
N SER A 264 -2.31 26.50 -10.32
CA SER A 264 -0.89 26.78 -10.06
C SER A 264 -0.62 27.85 -9.00
N HIS A 265 -1.56 28.78 -8.80
CA HIS A 265 -1.48 29.82 -7.76
C HIS A 265 -1.97 29.36 -6.38
N VAL A 266 -2.52 28.14 -6.26
CA VAL A 266 -3.05 27.58 -5.02
C VAL A 266 -2.04 26.60 -4.43
N ARG A 267 -1.57 26.89 -3.23
CA ARG A 267 -0.64 26.00 -2.52
C ARG A 267 -1.34 24.77 -1.99
N SER A 268 -0.78 23.58 -2.24
CA SER A 268 -1.27 22.32 -1.70
C SER A 268 -1.16 22.30 -0.17
N GLY A 269 -2.26 21.94 0.48
CA GLY A 269 -2.33 21.77 1.93
C GLY A 269 -1.48 20.61 2.43
N LEU A 270 -1.32 19.54 1.64
CA LEU A 270 -0.43 18.44 1.97
C LEU A 270 1.03 18.88 2.03
N VAL A 271 1.49 19.61 1.02
CA VAL A 271 2.87 20.12 0.96
C VAL A 271 3.13 21.09 2.12
N ASP A 272 2.17 21.97 2.43
CA ASP A 272 2.26 22.91 3.55
C ASP A 272 2.29 22.16 4.91
N ALA A 273 1.46 21.12 5.08
CA ALA A 273 1.41 20.32 6.31
C ALA A 273 2.73 19.58 6.57
N LEU A 274 3.35 19.00 5.54
CA LEU A 274 4.65 18.33 5.65
C LEU A 274 5.76 19.25 6.20
N ILE A 275 5.68 20.53 5.89
CA ILE A 275 6.64 21.55 6.36
C ILE A 275 6.32 22.00 7.79
N ARG A 276 5.06 22.41 8.03
CA ARG A 276 4.65 23.03 9.29
C ARG A 276 4.53 22.08 10.45
N LEU A 277 4.16 20.82 10.20
CA LEU A 277 3.93 19.84 11.26
C LEU A 277 5.15 18.97 11.57
N LYS A 278 6.26 19.24 10.90
CA LYS A 278 7.53 18.53 11.15
C LYS A 278 8.00 18.75 12.58
N GLY A 279 8.29 17.66 13.29
CA GLY A 279 8.84 17.68 14.65
C GLY A 279 7.79 17.82 15.76
N ILE A 280 6.50 17.88 15.45
CA ILE A 280 5.45 17.84 16.47
C ILE A 280 5.33 16.40 16.97
N ASP A 281 5.43 16.21 18.29
CA ASP A 281 5.19 14.88 18.87
C ASP A 281 3.76 14.41 18.61
N GLY A 282 3.58 13.08 18.45
CA GLY A 282 2.29 12.52 18.02
C GLY A 282 2.08 12.55 16.51
N ILE A 283 2.84 13.31 15.71
CA ILE A 283 2.76 13.36 14.25
C ILE A 283 3.92 12.59 13.62
N GLY A 284 3.60 11.71 12.67
CA GLY A 284 4.57 10.95 11.89
C GLY A 284 4.45 11.22 10.39
N THR A 285 5.57 11.16 9.68
CA THR A 285 5.61 11.26 8.22
C THR A 285 6.31 10.06 7.61
N VAL A 286 5.73 9.48 6.56
CA VAL A 286 6.31 8.38 5.80
C VAL A 286 6.25 8.72 4.32
N ARG A 287 7.30 8.37 3.60
CA ARG A 287 7.34 8.47 2.14
C ARG A 287 7.50 7.06 1.58
N LEU A 288 6.55 6.63 0.76
CA LEU A 288 6.64 5.43 -0.05
C LEU A 288 7.25 5.78 -1.41
N GLY A 289 8.09 4.91 -1.93
CA GLY A 289 8.80 5.11 -3.19
C GLY A 289 8.20 4.31 -4.35
N THR A 290 8.86 4.37 -5.50
CA THR A 290 8.51 3.54 -6.68
C THR A 290 8.72 2.05 -6.43
N THR A 291 9.63 1.68 -5.55
CA THR A 291 9.87 0.30 -5.11
C THR A 291 8.71 -0.29 -4.31
N ASP A 292 7.84 0.56 -3.74
CA ASP A 292 6.67 0.13 -2.98
C ASP A 292 5.43 -0.07 -3.85
N ILE A 293 5.53 0.17 -5.16
CA ILE A 293 4.41 -0.02 -6.09
C ILE A 293 4.07 -1.50 -6.20
N VAL A 294 2.85 -1.82 -5.78
CA VAL A 294 2.31 -3.18 -5.87
C VAL A 294 1.31 -3.23 -7.03
N ARG A 295 1.75 -3.75 -8.15
CA ARG A 295 0.93 -3.88 -9.36
C ARG A 295 1.14 -5.25 -10.01
N HIS A 296 0.16 -5.65 -10.82
CA HIS A 296 0.33 -6.81 -11.70
C HIS A 296 1.53 -6.56 -12.63
N SER A 297 2.37 -7.59 -12.87
CA SER A 297 3.59 -7.47 -13.68
C SER A 297 3.35 -6.87 -15.06
N LEU A 298 2.25 -7.25 -15.71
CA LEU A 298 1.85 -6.69 -17.00
C LEU A 298 1.54 -5.19 -16.92
N VAL A 299 0.85 -4.74 -15.85
CA VAL A 299 0.56 -3.31 -15.66
C VAL A 299 1.84 -2.50 -15.47
N GLN A 300 2.84 -3.07 -14.77
CA GLN A 300 4.15 -2.45 -14.63
C GLN A 300 4.86 -2.31 -15.99
N GLN A 301 4.81 -3.36 -16.82
CA GLN A 301 5.37 -3.31 -18.18
C GLN A 301 4.69 -2.26 -19.06
N ILE A 302 3.37 -2.15 -18.99
CA ILE A 302 2.60 -1.13 -19.72
C ILE A 302 3.06 0.28 -19.28
N VAL A 303 3.11 0.56 -17.98
CA VAL A 303 3.55 1.87 -17.47
C VAL A 303 4.96 2.20 -17.95
N ASN A 304 5.89 1.26 -17.82
CA ASN A 304 7.27 1.46 -18.27
C ASN A 304 7.36 1.73 -19.79
N ALA A 305 6.54 1.05 -20.59
CA ALA A 305 6.51 1.27 -22.04
C ALA A 305 6.02 2.70 -22.39
N TYR A 306 4.97 3.19 -21.72
CA TYR A 306 4.48 4.55 -21.93
C TYR A 306 5.45 5.62 -21.40
N GLU A 307 6.11 5.39 -20.29
CA GLU A 307 7.13 6.31 -19.76
C GLU A 307 8.37 6.40 -20.67
N GLN A 308 8.77 5.27 -21.28
CA GLN A 308 9.86 5.24 -22.26
C GLN A 308 9.46 5.94 -23.57
N ALA A 309 8.23 5.74 -24.05
CA ALA A 309 7.73 6.42 -25.23
C ALA A 309 7.64 7.95 -25.04
N GLY A 310 7.31 8.42 -23.83
CA GLY A 310 7.30 9.86 -23.50
C GLY A 310 8.70 10.53 -23.50
N ARG A 311 9.79 9.74 -23.56
CA ARG A 311 11.17 10.23 -23.76
C ARG A 311 11.60 10.25 -25.22
N VAL A 312 10.81 9.69 -26.12
CA VAL A 312 10.97 9.89 -27.56
C VAL A 312 10.43 11.29 -27.87
N VAL A 313 11.24 12.30 -27.64
CA VAL A 313 11.05 13.61 -28.22
C VAL A 313 11.01 13.37 -29.72
N PHE A 314 9.90 13.69 -30.37
CA PHE A 314 9.87 13.85 -31.80
C PHE A 314 10.81 15.04 -32.09
N ASP A 315 12.10 14.77 -32.31
CA ASP A 315 13.00 15.66 -32.98
C ASP A 315 12.44 15.80 -34.41
N HIS A 316 11.62 16.80 -34.59
CA HIS A 316 11.38 17.33 -35.92
C HIS A 316 12.55 18.29 -36.23
N PRO A 317 13.51 17.86 -37.06
CA PRO A 317 14.35 18.85 -37.77
C PRO A 317 13.39 19.61 -38.64
N GLY A 318 13.40 20.93 -38.50
CA GLY A 318 12.59 21.82 -39.32
C GLY A 318 12.82 21.60 -40.81
N GLU A 319 11.82 21.09 -41.50
CA GLU A 319 11.64 21.21 -42.93
C GLU A 319 10.16 21.55 -43.20
N ALA A 320 9.98 22.53 -44.07
CA ALA A 320 8.70 23.06 -44.50
C ALA A 320 7.78 21.97 -45.08
N PRO A 321 6.46 22.10 -44.99
CA PRO A 321 5.53 21.08 -45.48
C PRO A 321 5.59 21.02 -47.00
N ASP A 322 6.01 19.89 -47.54
CA ASP A 322 5.72 19.48 -48.89
C ASP A 322 4.43 18.65 -48.90
N ASP A 323 3.60 18.97 -49.85
CA ASP A 323 2.19 18.60 -49.98
C ASP A 323 2.07 17.19 -50.54
N SER A 324 2.16 16.15 -49.67
CA SER A 324 1.75 14.79 -50.03
C SER A 324 1.13 14.08 -48.83
N GLY A 325 -0.22 14.10 -48.84
CA GLY A 325 -1.04 13.47 -47.81
C GLY A 325 -0.85 11.95 -47.73
N GLU A 326 -0.10 11.46 -46.77
CA GLU A 326 -0.18 10.07 -46.27
C GLU A 326 -0.71 10.06 -44.86
N THR A 327 -1.95 9.58 -44.71
CA THR A 327 -2.64 9.40 -43.45
C THR A 327 -2.09 8.21 -42.67
N LEU A 328 -2.07 8.32 -41.36
CA LEU A 328 -1.68 7.34 -40.33
C LEU A 328 -2.20 5.88 -40.56
N THR A 329 -3.13 5.69 -41.46
CA THR A 329 -3.75 4.39 -41.79
C THR A 329 -2.80 3.48 -42.62
N GLN A 330 -1.73 3.97 -43.21
CA GLN A 330 -0.80 3.17 -44.04
C GLN A 330 0.38 2.57 -43.26
N ALA A 331 0.69 3.06 -42.07
CA ALA A 331 1.78 2.52 -41.26
C ALA A 331 1.43 1.19 -40.58
N ILE A 332 0.14 0.94 -40.30
CA ILE A 332 -0.33 -0.29 -39.62
C ILE A 332 -0.36 -1.49 -40.57
N SER A 333 -0.41 -1.28 -41.90
CA SER A 333 -0.54 -2.35 -42.88
C SER A 333 0.78 -3.00 -43.32
N ARG A 334 1.94 -2.57 -42.80
CA ARG A 334 3.26 -3.10 -43.20
C ARG A 334 3.92 -4.05 -42.20
N GLU A 335 3.41 -4.19 -40.97
CA GLU A 335 3.99 -5.11 -39.98
C GLU A 335 3.32 -6.50 -39.90
N ASP A 336 2.24 -6.75 -40.62
CA ASP A 336 1.60 -8.08 -40.68
C ASP A 336 2.08 -8.97 -41.82
N ALA A 337 3.24 -8.66 -42.43
CA ALA A 337 3.80 -9.48 -43.52
C ALA A 337 5.29 -9.81 -43.29
N ILE A 338 5.62 -10.43 -42.10
CA ILE A 338 6.83 -11.27 -41.95
C ILE A 338 6.53 -12.36 -40.94
#